data_653b6ca2d377b4f5f155cadd19241f43
#
_entry.id   653b6ca2d377b4f5f155cadd19241f43
#
_cell.length_a   1.000
_cell.length_b   1.000
_cell.length_c   1.000
_cell.angle_alpha   90.00
_cell.angle_beta   90.00
_cell.angle_gamma   90.00
#
_symmetry.space_group_name_H-M   'P 1'
#
loop_
_entity.id
_entity.type
_entity.pdbx_description
1 polymer ?
#
loop_
_entity_poly.entity_id
_entity_poly.type
_entity_poly.pdbx_seq_one_letter_code
_entity_poly.pdbx_strand_id
1 'polypeptide(L)'
;MAQFKRTDGYALMNAVMAQLTGQDNYQVIDAQGFLDAGKLAMEYKTDEIFNALTIVGARLFTATRPYKAPLWLIDSINSGYFNNRIRKISYYSTWALPSGAFNTNLYTNFADGYDNGTNSGASTADQYEQHPVHPLEMNFMNSTVWQDCITRYEDQIKIAFSSEDEWARFWSGVLTEKGNDVEQRKEAHNRLTLLSRMGIAAAIGDPASNIKGLSTVIDLTAAYNARYGTAYTGAQLRTTYLKSFLEFFVSEFKIISNMMTKRSLAFHAAPPLTLSDGDHYILRHTPKSEQRFMMYGPLWEQAKAIVMPEIFNDQYLKLDKQFEAIDFWQTFSMDDQEKAQADLKVTVPGWLQNLILNTTGQSDTAYLFKPDYIVGCLYDKDAVMTDFQFETARTTPLEARKNYINTWMDFGLGAIGDPTENFVLFIMSDNVIQEDSFTGDGTTKKFTLSKDVDSIISVTVGGTATTAYTYADGEITFTNAPANAAAIKVKYYVDLKPEPST
;
A
#
# COMPACT_ATOMS: atom_id res chain seq x y z
N MET A 1 11.19 10.00 -25.85
CA MET A 1 10.64 8.97 -26.77
C MET A 1 11.67 8.72 -27.86
N ALA A 2 12.20 7.52 -27.97
CA ALA A 2 12.99 7.15 -29.15
C ALA A 2 12.00 7.01 -30.32
N GLN A 3 12.09 7.90 -31.31
CA GLN A 3 11.32 7.76 -32.54
C GLN A 3 11.81 6.52 -33.28
N PHE A 4 10.88 5.67 -33.69
CA PHE A 4 11.14 4.54 -34.55
C PHE A 4 11.75 5.05 -35.87
N LYS A 5 12.96 4.60 -36.20
CA LYS A 5 13.69 5.07 -37.37
C LYS A 5 13.54 4.06 -38.53
N ARG A 6 13.80 4.50 -39.75
CA ARG A 6 13.83 3.63 -40.95
C ARG A 6 14.74 2.39 -40.76
N THR A 7 15.89 2.55 -40.10
CA THR A 7 16.81 1.47 -39.75
C THR A 7 16.19 0.42 -38.81
N ASP A 8 15.26 0.80 -37.99
CA ASP A 8 14.56 -0.10 -37.07
C ASP A 8 13.54 -0.96 -37.82
N GLY A 9 12.91 -0.41 -38.90
CA GLY A 9 12.07 -1.14 -39.85
C GLY A 9 12.84 -2.23 -40.58
N TYR A 10 14.05 -1.94 -41.03
CA TYR A 10 14.92 -2.94 -41.67
C TYR A 10 15.36 -4.02 -40.69
N ALA A 11 15.72 -3.67 -39.47
CA ALA A 11 16.09 -4.62 -38.44
C ALA A 11 14.91 -5.55 -38.08
N LEU A 12 13.69 -5.00 -38.02
CA LEU A 12 12.48 -5.78 -37.81
C LEU A 12 12.24 -6.77 -38.96
N MET A 13 12.36 -6.30 -40.20
CA MET A 13 12.19 -7.16 -41.38
C MET A 13 13.23 -8.27 -41.41
N ASN A 14 14.49 -7.98 -41.11
CA ASN A 14 15.56 -8.98 -41.01
C ASN A 14 15.22 -10.04 -39.94
N ALA A 15 14.70 -9.64 -38.77
CA ALA A 15 14.31 -10.57 -37.73
C ALA A 15 13.11 -11.45 -38.14
N VAL A 16 12.14 -10.88 -38.89
CA VAL A 16 11.02 -11.66 -39.45
C VAL A 16 11.52 -12.66 -40.49
N MET A 17 12.41 -12.24 -41.41
CA MET A 17 12.97 -13.13 -42.43
C MET A 17 13.81 -14.22 -41.79
N ALA A 18 14.60 -13.96 -40.77
CA ALA A 18 15.36 -14.96 -40.03
C ALA A 18 14.45 -16.04 -39.40
N GLN A 19 13.29 -15.63 -38.85
CA GLN A 19 12.30 -16.58 -38.33
C GLN A 19 11.61 -17.41 -39.41
N LEU A 20 11.33 -16.81 -40.57
CA LEU A 20 10.68 -17.52 -41.69
C LEU A 20 11.64 -18.49 -42.40
N THR A 21 12.88 -18.07 -42.65
CA THR A 21 13.86 -18.85 -43.41
C THR A 21 14.73 -19.74 -42.54
N GLY A 22 14.78 -19.51 -41.25
CA GLY A 22 15.70 -20.20 -40.32
C GLY A 22 17.17 -19.79 -40.50
N GLN A 23 17.46 -18.72 -41.25
CA GLN A 23 18.81 -18.26 -41.57
C GLN A 23 18.97 -16.78 -41.20
N ASP A 24 20.03 -16.45 -40.48
CA ASP A 24 20.35 -15.07 -40.07
C ASP A 24 21.08 -14.26 -41.17
N ASN A 25 21.23 -14.81 -42.37
CA ASN A 25 22.04 -14.21 -43.44
C ASN A 25 21.27 -13.23 -44.33
N TYR A 26 19.96 -13.08 -44.12
CA TYR A 26 19.16 -12.15 -44.93
C TYR A 26 19.33 -10.73 -44.36
N GLN A 27 19.90 -9.81 -45.13
CA GLN A 27 20.12 -8.43 -44.71
C GLN A 27 19.40 -7.46 -45.65
N VAL A 28 18.34 -6.84 -45.14
CA VAL A 28 17.67 -5.71 -45.77
C VAL A 28 18.40 -4.44 -45.36
N ILE A 29 18.96 -3.73 -46.32
CA ILE A 29 19.76 -2.51 -46.13
C ILE A 29 19.18 -1.28 -46.84
N ASP A 30 18.24 -1.49 -47.77
CA ASP A 30 17.64 -0.46 -48.60
C ASP A 30 16.14 -0.72 -48.83
N ALA A 31 15.44 0.29 -49.41
CA ALA A 31 14.02 0.23 -49.69
C ALA A 31 13.65 -0.86 -50.71
N GLN A 32 14.49 -1.09 -51.70
CA GLN A 32 14.25 -2.13 -52.71
C GLN A 32 14.38 -3.54 -52.10
N GLY A 33 15.41 -3.74 -51.30
CA GLY A 33 15.59 -4.97 -50.54
C GLY A 33 14.47 -5.23 -49.56
N PHE A 34 13.88 -4.18 -48.96
CA PHE A 34 12.69 -4.30 -48.10
C PHE A 34 11.47 -4.80 -48.88
N LEU A 35 11.19 -4.23 -50.06
CA LEU A 35 10.09 -4.68 -50.90
C LEU A 35 10.27 -6.12 -51.41
N ASP A 36 11.49 -6.49 -51.77
CA ASP A 36 11.78 -7.86 -52.23
C ASP A 36 11.70 -8.87 -51.06
N ALA A 37 12.15 -8.49 -49.87
CA ALA A 37 11.95 -9.29 -48.67
C ALA A 37 10.45 -9.42 -48.29
N GLY A 38 9.66 -8.34 -48.44
CA GLY A 38 8.22 -8.36 -48.27
C GLY A 38 7.51 -9.30 -49.23
N LYS A 39 7.88 -9.28 -50.54
CA LYS A 39 7.35 -10.22 -51.53
C LYS A 39 7.71 -11.66 -51.19
N LEU A 40 8.97 -11.91 -50.86
CA LEU A 40 9.41 -13.25 -50.44
C LEU A 40 8.69 -13.74 -49.17
N ALA A 41 8.50 -12.87 -48.19
CA ALA A 41 7.73 -13.19 -47.01
C ALA A 41 6.30 -13.60 -47.35
N MET A 42 5.65 -12.92 -48.32
CA MET A 42 4.28 -13.22 -48.76
C MET A 42 4.15 -14.51 -49.57
N GLU A 43 5.26 -15.10 -50.02
CA GLU A 43 5.28 -16.44 -50.67
C GLU A 43 5.19 -17.58 -49.65
N TYR A 44 5.52 -17.30 -48.37
CA TYR A 44 5.29 -18.25 -47.27
C TYR A 44 3.80 -18.32 -46.90
N LYS A 45 3.42 -19.37 -46.15
CA LYS A 45 2.06 -19.47 -45.65
C LYS A 45 1.77 -18.31 -44.67
N THR A 46 0.61 -17.73 -44.79
CA THR A 46 0.18 -16.59 -43.94
C THR A 46 0.35 -16.87 -42.43
N ASP A 47 0.10 -18.12 -42.02
CA ASP A 47 0.28 -18.54 -40.61
C ASP A 47 1.73 -18.46 -40.16
N GLU A 48 2.69 -18.80 -41.03
CA GLU A 48 4.13 -18.76 -40.74
C GLU A 48 4.59 -17.31 -40.59
N ILE A 49 4.10 -16.40 -41.43
CA ILE A 49 4.37 -14.96 -41.33
C ILE A 49 3.83 -14.40 -40.02
N PHE A 50 2.59 -14.73 -39.65
CA PHE A 50 1.99 -14.27 -38.41
C PHE A 50 2.71 -14.83 -37.19
N ASN A 51 3.16 -16.07 -37.21
CA ASN A 51 3.94 -16.65 -36.11
C ASN A 51 5.30 -15.97 -35.97
N ALA A 52 6.00 -15.74 -37.08
CA ALA A 52 7.27 -15.00 -37.08
C ALA A 52 7.09 -13.57 -36.53
N LEU A 53 6.06 -12.85 -36.99
CA LEU A 53 5.71 -11.51 -36.50
C LEU A 53 5.36 -11.52 -35.03
N THR A 54 4.69 -12.54 -34.52
CA THR A 54 4.36 -12.67 -33.10
C THR A 54 5.60 -12.84 -32.23
N ILE A 55 6.53 -13.72 -32.65
CA ILE A 55 7.78 -13.97 -31.94
C ILE A 55 8.67 -12.72 -31.92
N VAL A 56 8.78 -12.05 -33.07
CA VAL A 56 9.55 -10.80 -33.19
C VAL A 56 8.85 -9.67 -32.41
N GLY A 57 7.52 -9.56 -32.48
CA GLY A 57 6.71 -8.60 -31.75
C GLY A 57 6.84 -8.77 -30.23
N ALA A 58 6.82 -10.01 -29.72
CA ALA A 58 7.01 -10.29 -28.31
C ALA A 58 8.41 -9.86 -27.81
N ARG A 59 9.45 -10.10 -28.61
CA ARG A 59 10.83 -9.65 -28.30
C ARG A 59 10.98 -8.13 -28.31
N LEU A 60 10.31 -7.43 -29.23
CA LEU A 60 10.32 -5.98 -29.30
C LEU A 60 9.46 -5.34 -28.20
N PHE A 61 8.38 -5.99 -27.81
CA PHE A 61 7.49 -5.56 -26.74
C PHE A 61 8.19 -5.51 -25.39
N THR A 62 9.08 -6.45 -25.10
CA THR A 62 9.92 -6.44 -23.89
C THR A 62 11.03 -5.39 -23.92
N ALA A 63 11.48 -4.97 -25.13
CA ALA A 63 12.58 -4.02 -25.30
C ALA A 63 12.14 -2.54 -25.35
N THR A 64 10.91 -2.26 -25.78
CA THR A 64 10.38 -0.90 -25.92
C THR A 64 9.32 -0.62 -24.86
N ARG A 65 9.67 0.18 -23.86
CA ARG A 65 8.72 0.68 -22.85
C ARG A 65 8.62 2.20 -23.00
N PRO A 66 7.75 2.73 -23.88
CA PRO A 66 7.60 4.18 -24.05
C PRO A 66 6.91 4.86 -22.86
N TYR A 67 5.98 4.17 -22.20
CA TYR A 67 5.33 4.60 -20.98
C TYR A 67 5.91 3.83 -19.78
N LYS A 68 6.29 4.55 -18.74
CA LYS A 68 6.69 3.98 -17.47
C LYS A 68 5.61 4.28 -16.44
N ALA A 69 5.01 3.24 -15.91
CA ALA A 69 3.99 3.39 -14.88
C ALA A 69 4.53 4.20 -13.69
N PRO A 70 3.77 5.18 -13.17
CA PRO A 70 4.03 5.77 -11.86
C PRO A 70 3.91 4.70 -10.77
N LEU A 71 4.17 5.07 -9.50
CA LEU A 71 4.23 4.15 -8.36
C LEU A 71 5.46 3.23 -8.42
N TRP A 72 6.60 3.83 -8.76
CA TRP A 72 7.88 3.15 -8.87
C TRP A 72 8.48 2.75 -7.51
N LEU A 73 7.94 3.29 -6.39
CA LEU A 73 8.34 2.92 -5.03
C LEU A 73 7.77 1.55 -4.59
N ILE A 74 6.82 1.00 -5.33
CA ILE A 74 6.32 -0.35 -5.08
C ILE A 74 7.26 -1.33 -5.75
N ASP A 75 7.97 -2.11 -4.95
CA ASP A 75 8.92 -3.10 -5.45
C ASP A 75 8.16 -4.27 -6.09
N SER A 76 8.72 -4.79 -7.19
CA SER A 76 8.17 -5.96 -7.88
C SER A 76 9.05 -7.17 -7.63
N ILE A 77 8.44 -8.23 -7.17
CA ILE A 77 9.04 -9.55 -7.05
C ILE A 77 8.71 -10.35 -8.32
N ASN A 78 9.56 -11.26 -8.71
CA ASN A 78 9.26 -12.22 -9.76
C ASN A 78 9.29 -13.63 -9.16
N SER A 79 8.11 -14.18 -8.87
CA SER A 79 7.98 -15.51 -8.30
C SER A 79 8.05 -16.64 -9.35
N GLY A 80 7.94 -16.29 -10.63
CA GLY A 80 8.01 -17.21 -11.75
C GLY A 80 6.68 -17.92 -12.06
N TYR A 81 6.64 -18.53 -13.25
CA TYR A 81 5.43 -19.12 -13.84
C TYR A 81 4.76 -20.22 -13.00
N PHE A 82 5.54 -21.00 -12.27
CA PHE A 82 5.03 -22.16 -11.50
C PHE A 82 4.68 -21.83 -10.06
N ASN A 83 4.98 -20.62 -9.60
CA ASN A 83 4.80 -20.26 -8.20
C ASN A 83 3.62 -19.27 -8.08
N ASN A 84 2.50 -19.76 -7.59
CA ASN A 84 1.31 -18.96 -7.29
C ASN A 84 1.22 -18.59 -5.80
N ARG A 85 2.27 -18.87 -5.03
CA ARG A 85 2.31 -18.65 -3.59
C ARG A 85 3.65 -18.06 -3.15
N ILE A 86 3.61 -16.88 -2.56
CA ILE A 86 4.76 -16.28 -1.90
C ILE A 86 4.65 -16.59 -0.42
N ARG A 87 5.70 -17.20 0.12
CA ARG A 87 5.79 -17.62 1.52
C ARG A 87 6.72 -16.68 2.27
N LYS A 88 6.20 -16.06 3.33
CA LYS A 88 6.97 -15.25 4.28
C LYS A 88 7.05 -15.93 5.62
N ILE A 89 8.26 -16.05 6.17
CA ILE A 89 8.48 -16.59 7.50
C ILE A 89 9.01 -15.47 8.39
N SER A 90 8.36 -15.27 9.52
CA SER A 90 8.76 -14.31 10.56
C SER A 90 8.93 -15.06 11.88
N TYR A 91 9.73 -14.52 12.79
CA TYR A 91 10.00 -15.16 14.07
C TYR A 91 9.52 -14.28 15.21
N TYR A 92 8.88 -14.91 16.20
CA TYR A 92 8.48 -14.23 17.42
C TYR A 92 9.70 -13.83 18.25
N SER A 93 9.61 -12.68 18.88
CA SER A 93 10.64 -12.22 19.81
C SER A 93 10.53 -13.01 21.12
N THR A 94 11.59 -13.67 21.49
CA THR A 94 11.74 -14.25 22.82
C THR A 94 12.53 -13.29 23.70
N TRP A 95 12.05 -13.05 24.92
CA TRP A 95 12.71 -12.16 25.86
C TRP A 95 13.98 -12.82 26.38
N ALA A 96 15.03 -12.02 26.59
CA ALA A 96 16.18 -12.49 27.32
C ALA A 96 15.78 -12.73 28.79
N LEU A 97 15.99 -13.94 29.26
CA LEU A 97 15.73 -14.29 30.65
C LEU A 97 16.95 -13.92 31.52
N PRO A 98 16.72 -13.52 32.79
CA PRO A 98 17.82 -13.35 33.73
C PRO A 98 18.65 -14.63 33.85
N SER A 99 19.98 -14.50 33.90
CA SER A 99 20.84 -15.67 34.07
C SER A 99 20.63 -16.28 35.46
N GLY A 100 20.22 -17.55 35.50
CA GLY A 100 20.12 -18.32 36.77
C GLY A 100 21.45 -18.53 37.50
N ALA A 101 22.58 -18.28 36.82
CA ALA A 101 23.91 -18.31 37.42
C ALA A 101 24.26 -17.00 38.18
N PHE A 102 23.48 -15.93 38.01
CA PHE A 102 23.71 -14.66 38.71
C PHE A 102 23.06 -14.68 40.09
N ASN A 103 23.86 -14.43 41.12
CA ASN A 103 23.33 -14.26 42.46
C ASN A 103 22.68 -12.87 42.60
N THR A 104 21.36 -12.84 42.64
CA THR A 104 20.56 -11.60 42.72
C THR A 104 20.84 -10.80 44.00
N ASN A 105 21.33 -11.43 45.07
CA ASN A 105 21.70 -10.78 46.33
C ASN A 105 22.91 -9.81 46.18
N LEU A 106 23.70 -9.92 45.13
CA LEU A 106 24.78 -8.97 44.81
C LEU A 106 24.30 -7.68 44.16
N TYR A 107 23.06 -7.67 43.66
CA TYR A 107 22.51 -6.57 42.84
C TYR A 107 21.14 -6.12 43.35
N THR A 108 20.94 -6.10 44.65
CA THR A 108 19.67 -5.73 45.30
C THR A 108 19.15 -4.33 44.88
N ASN A 109 20.03 -3.46 44.37
CA ASN A 109 19.65 -2.11 43.91
C ASN A 109 19.20 -2.07 42.43
N PHE A 110 19.26 -3.20 41.71
CA PHE A 110 18.71 -3.35 40.35
C PHE A 110 17.35 -4.03 40.32
N ALA A 111 16.74 -4.16 41.49
CA ALA A 111 15.58 -5.00 41.72
C ALA A 111 14.26 -4.47 41.19
N ASP A 112 14.20 -3.22 40.75
CA ASP A 112 12.96 -2.64 40.27
C ASP A 112 12.53 -3.26 38.94
N GLY A 113 11.71 -4.30 39.04
CA GLY A 113 11.09 -4.99 37.92
C GLY A 113 11.51 -6.44 37.73
N TYR A 114 12.60 -6.89 38.35
CA TYR A 114 13.07 -8.27 38.21
C TYR A 114 13.00 -9.08 39.53
N ASP A 115 13.01 -8.45 40.67
CA ASP A 115 12.85 -9.09 41.94
C ASP A 115 11.47 -8.84 42.53
N ASN A 116 10.52 -9.64 42.15
CA ASN A 116 9.19 -9.69 42.78
C ASN A 116 9.15 -10.57 44.01
N GLY A 117 10.31 -10.92 44.60
CA GLY A 117 10.40 -11.75 45.78
C GLY A 117 10.03 -13.23 45.57
N THR A 118 9.68 -13.63 44.35
CA THR A 118 9.31 -14.99 44.01
C THR A 118 10.48 -15.80 43.42
N ASN A 119 11.55 -15.14 43.05
CA ASN A 119 12.77 -15.81 42.53
C ASN A 119 13.75 -16.26 43.60
N SER A 120 13.34 -16.33 44.86
CA SER A 120 14.15 -16.91 45.95
C SER A 120 14.26 -18.43 45.91
N GLY A 121 13.55 -19.07 45.00
CA GLY A 121 13.76 -20.48 44.69
C GLY A 121 14.82 -20.60 43.61
N ALA A 122 15.95 -21.15 43.93
CA ALA A 122 16.98 -21.52 43.01
C ALA A 122 16.35 -22.03 41.71
N SER A 123 16.39 -21.21 40.68
CA SER A 123 16.25 -21.70 39.33
C SER A 123 17.41 -22.65 39.14
N THR A 124 17.16 -23.93 39.32
CA THR A 124 18.07 -24.96 38.84
C THR A 124 18.11 -24.73 37.34
N ALA A 125 19.19 -24.13 36.86
CA ALA A 125 19.44 -24.01 35.44
C ALA A 125 19.40 -25.41 34.86
N ASP A 126 18.30 -25.77 34.24
CA ASP A 126 18.16 -27.04 33.56
C ASP A 126 18.90 -26.92 32.24
N GLN A 127 20.08 -27.58 32.16
CA GLN A 127 20.86 -27.58 30.93
C GLN A 127 20.15 -28.31 29.77
N TYR A 128 19.03 -28.96 30.02
CA TYR A 128 18.18 -29.62 29.04
C TYR A 128 16.89 -28.80 28.70
N GLU A 129 16.73 -27.61 29.29
CA GLU A 129 15.62 -26.72 28.95
C GLU A 129 15.66 -26.34 27.48
N GLN A 130 14.55 -26.57 26.79
CA GLN A 130 14.45 -26.30 25.37
C GLN A 130 13.79 -24.96 25.15
N HIS A 131 14.45 -24.10 24.38
CA HIS A 131 13.91 -22.80 23.91
C HIS A 131 13.68 -22.84 22.39
N PRO A 132 12.58 -23.43 21.93
CA PRO A 132 12.32 -23.54 20.50
C PRO A 132 12.05 -22.15 19.90
N VAL A 133 12.50 -21.96 18.67
CA VAL A 133 12.17 -20.78 17.89
C VAL A 133 10.78 -20.95 17.29
N HIS A 134 9.90 -19.99 17.52
CA HIS A 134 8.52 -20.02 17.05
C HIS A 134 8.38 -19.17 15.76
N PRO A 135 8.19 -19.81 14.59
CA PRO A 135 7.96 -19.10 13.34
C PRO A 135 6.48 -18.78 13.15
N LEU A 136 6.20 -17.63 12.53
CA LEU A 136 4.93 -17.31 11.89
C LEU A 136 5.10 -17.42 10.38
N GLU A 137 4.33 -18.28 9.76
CA GLU A 137 4.27 -18.41 8.31
C GLU A 137 3.06 -17.65 7.76
N MET A 138 3.30 -16.77 6.81
CA MET A 138 2.28 -16.09 6.03
C MET A 138 2.41 -16.48 4.58
N ASN A 139 1.28 -16.75 3.93
CA ASN A 139 1.20 -17.15 2.54
C ASN A 139 0.36 -16.15 1.77
N PHE A 140 0.94 -15.53 0.74
CA PHE A 140 0.24 -14.67 -0.20
C PHE A 140 -0.05 -15.47 -1.46
N MET A 141 -1.34 -15.72 -1.74
CA MET A 141 -1.79 -16.60 -2.81
C MET A 141 -2.69 -15.87 -3.82
N ASN A 142 -2.57 -14.56 -3.90
CA ASN A 142 -3.40 -13.79 -4.81
C ASN A 142 -2.67 -13.55 -6.13
N SER A 143 -3.18 -14.15 -7.21
CA SER A 143 -2.75 -13.84 -8.56
C SER A 143 -3.95 -13.51 -9.42
N THR A 144 -3.85 -12.41 -10.16
CA THR A 144 -4.83 -12.00 -11.17
C THR A 144 -4.20 -12.17 -12.53
N VAL A 145 -4.81 -12.97 -13.39
CA VAL A 145 -4.37 -13.12 -14.77
C VAL A 145 -5.15 -12.13 -15.63
N TRP A 146 -4.39 -11.24 -16.27
CA TRP A 146 -4.91 -10.31 -17.25
C TRP A 146 -4.67 -10.85 -18.64
N GLN A 147 -5.63 -10.64 -19.53
CA GLN A 147 -5.54 -11.09 -20.90
C GLN A 147 -5.83 -9.93 -21.83
N ASP A 148 -4.99 -9.74 -22.82
CA ASP A 148 -5.18 -8.78 -23.89
C ASP A 148 -5.09 -9.47 -25.27
N CYS A 149 -5.77 -8.92 -26.26
CA CYS A 149 -5.83 -9.51 -27.58
C CYS A 149 -5.48 -8.50 -28.67
N ILE A 150 -4.60 -8.90 -29.59
CA ILE A 150 -4.33 -8.17 -30.82
C ILE A 150 -4.88 -8.97 -31.99
N THR A 151 -5.84 -8.38 -32.72
CA THR A 151 -6.36 -8.94 -33.97
C THR A 151 -5.58 -8.34 -35.14
N ARG A 152 -5.05 -9.17 -36.01
CA ARG A 152 -4.29 -8.77 -37.19
C ARG A 152 -4.98 -9.29 -38.44
N TYR A 153 -5.27 -8.37 -39.37
CA TYR A 153 -5.89 -8.70 -40.65
C TYR A 153 -4.79 -8.80 -41.73
N GLU A 154 -4.85 -9.82 -42.59
CA GLU A 154 -3.88 -10.04 -43.62
C GLU A 154 -3.76 -8.82 -44.55
N ASP A 155 -4.86 -8.18 -44.89
CA ASP A 155 -4.87 -7.00 -45.76
C ASP A 155 -4.14 -5.79 -45.17
N GLN A 156 -4.21 -5.61 -43.85
CA GLN A 156 -3.43 -4.56 -43.17
C GLN A 156 -1.92 -4.83 -43.26
N ILE A 157 -1.53 -6.08 -43.15
CA ILE A 157 -0.11 -6.47 -43.25
C ILE A 157 0.37 -6.28 -44.69
N LYS A 158 -0.43 -6.67 -45.69
CA LYS A 158 -0.10 -6.43 -47.13
C LYS A 158 0.10 -4.93 -47.42
N ILE A 159 -0.76 -4.06 -46.87
CA ILE A 159 -0.61 -2.62 -47.05
C ILE A 159 0.65 -2.12 -46.32
N ALA A 160 0.95 -2.61 -45.13
CA ALA A 160 2.17 -2.26 -44.40
C ALA A 160 3.45 -2.65 -45.11
N PHE A 161 3.45 -3.75 -45.89
CA PHE A 161 4.57 -4.14 -46.71
C PHE A 161 4.75 -3.30 -47.99
N SER A 162 3.86 -2.35 -48.25
CA SER A 162 3.97 -1.49 -49.45
C SER A 162 5.19 -0.55 -49.42
N SER A 163 5.64 -0.15 -48.24
CA SER A 163 6.88 0.62 -48.06
C SER A 163 7.46 0.43 -46.64
N GLU A 164 8.78 0.69 -46.48
CA GLU A 164 9.45 0.62 -45.20
C GLU A 164 8.89 1.63 -44.17
N ASP A 165 8.47 2.81 -44.63
CA ASP A 165 7.91 3.85 -43.78
C ASP A 165 6.52 3.44 -43.26
N GLU A 166 5.67 2.83 -44.10
CA GLU A 166 4.35 2.31 -43.73
C GLU A 166 4.48 1.15 -42.71
N TRP A 167 5.44 0.24 -42.97
CA TRP A 167 5.76 -0.85 -42.06
C TRP A 167 6.22 -0.36 -40.68
N ALA A 168 7.17 0.59 -40.67
CA ALA A 168 7.68 1.16 -39.43
C ALA A 168 6.60 1.88 -38.64
N ARG A 169 5.71 2.64 -39.30
CA ARG A 169 4.57 3.33 -38.66
C ARG A 169 3.56 2.34 -38.10
N PHE A 170 3.21 1.31 -38.86
CA PHE A 170 2.27 0.28 -38.42
C PHE A 170 2.73 -0.38 -37.12
N TRP A 171 3.97 -0.90 -37.13
CA TRP A 171 4.51 -1.57 -35.95
C TRP A 171 4.77 -0.65 -34.78
N SER A 172 5.28 0.56 -35.02
CA SER A 172 5.46 1.56 -33.97
C SER A 172 4.13 1.89 -33.31
N GLY A 173 3.06 2.08 -34.08
CA GLY A 173 1.73 2.37 -33.54
C GLY A 173 1.19 1.22 -32.68
N VAL A 174 1.19 0.00 -33.24
CA VAL A 174 0.65 -1.18 -32.54
C VAL A 174 1.44 -1.51 -31.26
N LEU A 175 2.76 -1.52 -31.35
CA LEU A 175 3.61 -1.89 -30.20
C LEU A 175 3.59 -0.82 -29.11
N THR A 176 3.58 0.46 -29.48
CA THR A 176 3.51 1.56 -28.53
C THR A 176 2.21 1.52 -27.76
N GLU A 177 1.07 1.36 -28.47
CA GLU A 177 -0.25 1.34 -27.83
C GLU A 177 -0.38 0.16 -26.87
N LYS A 178 0.02 -1.02 -27.31
CA LYS A 178 -0.02 -2.21 -26.44
C LYS A 178 0.94 -2.12 -25.25
N GLY A 179 2.12 -1.52 -25.46
CA GLY A 179 3.02 -1.20 -24.34
C GLY A 179 2.40 -0.29 -23.31
N ASN A 180 1.69 0.74 -23.76
CA ASN A 180 0.99 1.67 -22.91
C ASN A 180 -0.16 0.98 -22.13
N ASP A 181 -0.95 0.14 -22.81
CA ASP A 181 -2.04 -0.64 -22.17
C ASP A 181 -1.51 -1.51 -21.02
N VAL A 182 -0.40 -2.22 -21.24
CA VAL A 182 0.21 -3.08 -20.22
C VAL A 182 0.73 -2.27 -19.03
N GLU A 183 1.45 -1.17 -19.29
CA GLU A 183 1.96 -0.31 -18.23
C GLU A 183 0.82 0.36 -17.44
N GLN A 184 -0.26 0.77 -18.11
CA GLN A 184 -1.45 1.31 -17.45
C GLN A 184 -2.12 0.27 -16.54
N ARG A 185 -2.17 -0.99 -16.95
CA ARG A 185 -2.70 -2.08 -16.11
C ARG A 185 -1.80 -2.37 -14.90
N LYS A 186 -0.48 -2.33 -15.09
CA LYS A 186 0.48 -2.45 -13.99
C LYS A 186 0.31 -1.30 -12.98
N GLU A 187 0.13 -0.07 -13.47
CA GLU A 187 -0.17 1.07 -12.62
C GLU A 187 -1.45 0.85 -11.81
N ALA A 188 -2.54 0.44 -12.48
CA ALA A 188 -3.80 0.18 -11.81
C ALA A 188 -3.66 -0.91 -10.74
N HIS A 189 -2.89 -1.96 -11.03
CA HIS A 189 -2.62 -3.03 -10.08
C HIS A 189 -1.78 -2.56 -8.87
N ASN A 190 -0.70 -1.80 -9.12
CA ASN A 190 0.12 -1.21 -8.08
C ASN A 190 -0.71 -0.29 -7.17
N ARG A 191 -1.56 0.53 -7.77
CA ARG A 191 -2.47 1.44 -7.07
C ARG A 191 -3.47 0.66 -6.19
N LEU A 192 -4.08 -0.38 -6.75
CA LEU A 192 -4.99 -1.25 -6.00
C LEU A 192 -4.31 -1.92 -4.80
N THR A 193 -3.08 -2.40 -4.98
CA THR A 193 -2.28 -3.03 -3.92
C THR A 193 -1.99 -2.03 -2.78
N LEU A 194 -1.58 -0.81 -3.14
CA LEU A 194 -1.35 0.26 -2.17
C LEU A 194 -2.63 0.63 -1.40
N LEU A 195 -3.73 0.85 -2.12
CA LEU A 195 -5.02 1.21 -1.52
C LEU A 195 -5.55 0.10 -0.60
N SER A 196 -5.37 -1.15 -1.00
CA SER A 196 -5.72 -2.30 -0.15
C SER A 196 -4.94 -2.28 1.16
N ARG A 197 -3.64 -2.00 1.11
CA ARG A 197 -2.82 -1.90 2.32
C ARG A 197 -3.17 -0.69 3.19
N MET A 198 -3.50 0.45 2.56
CA MET A 198 -4.03 1.63 3.27
C MET A 198 -5.33 1.31 4.01
N GLY A 199 -6.28 0.63 3.36
CA GLY A 199 -7.54 0.23 3.97
C GLY A 199 -7.35 -0.76 5.12
N ILE A 200 -6.39 -1.68 5.02
CA ILE A 200 -6.01 -2.58 6.13
C ILE A 200 -5.43 -1.76 7.29
N ALA A 201 -4.56 -0.79 7.02
CA ALA A 201 -4.03 0.10 8.06
C ALA A 201 -5.14 0.89 8.75
N ALA A 202 -6.12 1.38 7.97
CA ALA A 202 -7.29 2.07 8.48
C ALA A 202 -8.15 1.17 9.38
N ALA A 203 -8.37 -0.09 8.99
CA ALA A 203 -9.10 -1.04 9.82
C ALA A 203 -8.41 -1.35 11.16
N ILE A 204 -7.09 -1.43 11.15
CA ILE A 204 -6.29 -1.61 12.38
C ILE A 204 -6.37 -0.39 13.27
N GLY A 205 -6.22 0.81 12.69
CA GLY A 205 -6.23 2.10 13.39
C GLY A 205 -7.64 2.65 13.69
N ASP A 206 -8.70 1.91 13.34
CA ASP A 206 -10.08 2.32 13.61
C ASP A 206 -10.29 2.58 15.09
N PRO A 207 -10.92 3.72 15.48
CA PRO A 207 -11.25 4.01 16.87
C PRO A 207 -12.04 2.91 17.59
N ALA A 208 -12.87 2.17 16.85
CA ALA A 208 -13.63 1.03 17.36
C ALA A 208 -12.80 -0.27 17.49
N SER A 209 -11.57 -0.29 16.97
CA SER A 209 -10.68 -1.46 17.08
C SER A 209 -10.26 -1.72 18.52
N ASN A 210 -10.23 -2.99 18.92
CA ASN A 210 -9.69 -3.42 20.22
C ASN A 210 -8.17 -3.46 20.27
N ILE A 211 -7.49 -3.33 19.13
CA ILE A 211 -6.04 -3.25 19.10
C ILE A 211 -5.61 -1.89 19.65
N LYS A 212 -4.94 -1.88 20.79
CA LYS A 212 -4.50 -0.65 21.45
C LYS A 212 -3.00 -0.43 21.25
N GLY A 213 -2.58 0.84 21.29
CA GLY A 213 -1.16 1.21 21.20
C GLY A 213 -0.54 1.17 19.82
N LEU A 214 -1.31 0.90 18.77
CA LEU A 214 -0.84 0.97 17.39
C LEU A 214 -1.11 2.35 16.78
N SER A 215 -0.16 2.83 15.99
CA SER A 215 -0.21 4.12 15.29
C SER A 215 -0.15 3.91 13.77
N THR A 216 -1.00 3.03 13.25
CA THR A 216 -1.09 2.75 11.80
C THR A 216 -1.85 3.83 11.04
N VAL A 217 -2.67 4.62 11.72
CA VAL A 217 -3.34 5.80 11.18
C VAL A 217 -3.04 7.00 12.05
N ILE A 218 -2.67 8.11 11.44
CA ILE A 218 -2.43 9.38 12.12
C ILE A 218 -3.32 10.44 11.50
N ASP A 219 -4.28 10.90 12.29
CA ASP A 219 -5.08 12.05 11.93
C ASP A 219 -4.31 13.33 12.25
N LEU A 220 -3.79 13.96 11.20
CA LEU A 220 -2.99 15.18 11.32
C LEU A 220 -3.80 16.37 11.80
N THR A 221 -5.12 16.40 11.54
CA THR A 221 -6.00 17.46 12.06
C THR A 221 -6.11 17.36 13.57
N ALA A 222 -6.40 16.17 14.08
CA ALA A 222 -6.48 15.92 15.51
C ALA A 222 -5.13 16.18 16.21
N ALA A 223 -4.03 15.71 15.63
CA ALA A 223 -2.68 15.89 16.17
C ALA A 223 -2.26 17.37 16.18
N TYR A 224 -2.57 18.14 15.13
CA TYR A 224 -2.32 19.58 15.06
C TYR A 224 -3.10 20.32 16.16
N ASN A 225 -4.42 20.08 16.22
CA ASN A 225 -5.29 20.72 17.19
C ASN A 225 -4.89 20.39 18.64
N ALA A 226 -4.51 19.15 18.91
CA ALA A 226 -4.03 18.75 20.23
C ALA A 226 -2.72 19.47 20.61
N ARG A 227 -1.79 19.62 19.66
CA ARG A 227 -0.49 20.26 19.92
C ARG A 227 -0.56 21.77 20.13
N TYR A 228 -1.45 22.44 19.39
CA TYR A 228 -1.54 23.91 19.43
C TYR A 228 -2.77 24.43 20.20
N GLY A 229 -3.61 23.56 20.73
CA GLY A 229 -4.82 23.93 21.45
C GLY A 229 -5.89 24.61 20.60
N THR A 230 -5.91 24.27 19.30
CA THR A 230 -6.84 24.82 18.32
C THR A 230 -7.99 23.85 18.02
N ALA A 231 -8.99 24.31 17.25
CA ALA A 231 -10.13 23.48 16.80
C ALA A 231 -10.39 23.71 15.30
N TYR A 232 -9.35 23.65 14.50
CA TYR A 232 -9.44 23.82 13.04
C TYR A 232 -9.89 22.53 12.36
N THR A 233 -10.67 22.69 11.28
CA THR A 233 -11.03 21.57 10.40
C THR A 233 -9.86 21.23 9.47
N GLY A 234 -9.86 20.02 8.90
CA GLY A 234 -8.89 19.64 7.88
C GLY A 234 -8.92 20.56 6.66
N ALA A 235 -10.12 21.02 6.25
CA ALA A 235 -10.28 21.98 5.18
C ALA A 235 -9.63 23.35 5.49
N GLN A 236 -9.79 23.86 6.71
CA GLN A 236 -9.12 25.11 7.14
C GLN A 236 -7.59 24.97 7.16
N LEU A 237 -7.08 23.82 7.61
CA LEU A 237 -5.63 23.55 7.63
C LEU A 237 -5.06 23.43 6.21
N ARG A 238 -5.83 22.94 5.25
CA ARG A 238 -5.41 22.85 3.83
C ARG A 238 -5.49 24.17 3.07
N THR A 239 -6.22 25.17 3.60
CA THR A 239 -6.45 26.45 2.92
C THR A 239 -5.84 27.61 3.70
N THR A 240 -6.48 28.01 4.78
CA THR A 240 -6.13 29.22 5.53
C THR A 240 -4.82 29.06 6.33
N TYR A 241 -4.60 27.91 6.92
CA TYR A 241 -3.47 27.64 7.82
C TYR A 241 -2.43 26.69 7.21
N LEU A 242 -2.38 26.60 5.86
CA LEU A 242 -1.55 25.64 5.15
C LEU A 242 -0.06 25.73 5.53
N LYS A 243 0.50 26.93 5.69
CA LYS A 243 1.92 27.09 6.04
C LYS A 243 2.24 26.47 7.39
N SER A 244 1.50 26.82 8.44
CA SER A 244 1.72 26.28 9.79
C SER A 244 1.43 24.79 9.88
N PHE A 245 0.45 24.30 9.11
CA PHE A 245 0.16 22.87 8.98
C PHE A 245 1.33 22.13 8.36
N LEU A 246 1.92 22.63 7.29
CA LEU A 246 3.06 21.98 6.63
C LEU A 246 4.31 21.94 7.51
N GLU A 247 4.58 22.99 8.29
CA GLU A 247 5.66 23.02 9.30
C GLU A 247 5.45 21.93 10.36
N PHE A 248 4.21 21.82 10.87
CA PHE A 248 3.82 20.77 11.79
C PHE A 248 3.98 19.37 11.16
N PHE A 249 3.48 19.18 9.95
CA PHE A 249 3.53 17.89 9.24
C PHE A 249 4.97 17.39 9.08
N VAL A 250 5.89 18.26 8.66
CA VAL A 250 7.32 17.92 8.54
C VAL A 250 7.91 17.48 9.87
N SER A 251 7.55 18.15 10.96
CA SER A 251 7.99 17.78 12.31
C SER A 251 7.47 16.40 12.71
N GLU A 252 6.18 16.17 12.53
CA GLU A 252 5.50 14.92 12.87
C GLU A 252 6.02 13.75 12.03
N PHE A 253 6.15 13.95 10.72
CA PHE A 253 6.73 12.99 9.81
C PHE A 253 8.13 12.54 10.25
N LYS A 254 9.00 13.49 10.62
CA LYS A 254 10.36 13.17 11.09
C LYS A 254 10.35 12.36 12.39
N ILE A 255 9.46 12.69 13.32
CA ILE A 255 9.29 11.95 14.58
C ILE A 255 8.90 10.50 14.28
N ILE A 256 7.88 10.28 13.47
CA ILE A 256 7.38 8.95 13.12
C ILE A 256 8.44 8.15 12.36
N SER A 257 9.07 8.76 11.36
CA SER A 257 10.14 8.14 10.59
C SER A 257 11.32 7.71 11.48
N ASN A 258 11.65 8.49 12.53
CA ASN A 258 12.65 8.10 13.52
C ASN A 258 12.16 6.98 14.44
N MET A 259 10.89 7.00 14.85
CA MET A 259 10.29 5.94 15.67
C MET A 259 10.25 4.60 14.93
N MET A 260 9.96 4.60 13.63
CA MET A 260 9.97 3.39 12.81
C MET A 260 11.35 2.72 12.72
N THR A 261 12.45 3.45 12.96
CA THR A 261 13.79 2.82 13.05
C THR A 261 14.00 1.99 14.29
N LYS A 262 13.11 2.10 15.29
CA LYS A 262 13.17 1.34 16.53
C LYS A 262 12.37 0.06 16.40
N ARG A 263 12.90 -1.01 16.98
CA ARG A 263 12.21 -2.30 17.02
C ARG A 263 11.01 -2.20 17.97
N SER A 264 9.80 -2.18 17.42
CA SER A 264 8.56 -1.96 18.16
C SER A 264 7.37 -2.66 17.50
N LEU A 265 6.23 -2.67 18.19
CA LEU A 265 4.94 -3.13 17.67
C LEU A 265 4.06 -1.95 17.18
N ALA A 266 4.54 -0.70 17.26
CA ALA A 266 3.69 0.48 17.14
C ALA A 266 3.02 0.67 15.75
N PHE A 267 3.61 0.15 14.68
CA PHE A 267 3.22 0.51 13.30
C PHE A 267 2.78 -0.68 12.43
N HIS A 268 2.57 -1.85 13.04
CA HIS A 268 2.13 -3.05 12.33
C HIS A 268 1.26 -3.93 13.24
N ALA A 269 0.54 -4.89 12.68
CA ALA A 269 -0.25 -5.85 13.43
C ALA A 269 0.21 -7.27 13.11
N ALA A 270 0.41 -8.07 14.15
CA ALA A 270 0.70 -9.49 14.04
C ALA A 270 -0.06 -10.27 15.11
N PRO A 271 -0.49 -11.51 14.85
CA PRO A 271 -1.11 -12.32 15.88
C PRO A 271 -0.09 -12.55 17.01
N PRO A 272 -0.49 -12.38 18.28
CA PRO A 272 0.36 -12.73 19.41
C PRO A 272 0.53 -14.26 19.52
N LEU A 273 1.66 -14.69 20.02
CA LEU A 273 1.88 -16.07 20.42
C LEU A 273 1.83 -16.14 21.94
N THR A 274 0.80 -16.78 22.48
CA THR A 274 0.66 -16.98 23.92
C THR A 274 1.40 -18.24 24.35
N LEU A 275 2.42 -18.08 25.16
CA LEU A 275 3.17 -19.14 25.80
C LEU A 275 2.94 -19.13 27.32
N SER A 276 3.56 -20.07 28.05
CA SER A 276 3.42 -20.14 29.51
C SER A 276 4.00 -18.96 30.27
N ASP A 277 4.93 -18.25 29.67
CA ASP A 277 5.60 -17.04 30.20
C ASP A 277 4.94 -15.73 29.74
N GLY A 278 3.88 -15.78 28.93
CA GLY A 278 3.12 -14.64 28.46
C GLY A 278 2.97 -14.53 26.93
N ASP A 279 2.56 -13.37 26.48
CA ASP A 279 2.36 -13.10 25.06
C ASP A 279 3.64 -12.60 24.40
N HIS A 280 4.03 -13.28 23.33
CA HIS A 280 5.17 -12.92 22.50
C HIS A 280 4.70 -12.28 21.20
N TYR A 281 5.43 -11.25 20.74
CA TYR A 281 5.08 -10.45 19.58
C TYR A 281 6.19 -10.48 18.54
N ILE A 282 5.83 -10.26 17.29
CA ILE A 282 6.76 -9.98 16.21
C ILE A 282 7.05 -8.48 16.25
N LEU A 283 8.30 -8.12 16.52
CA LEU A 283 8.73 -6.72 16.57
C LEU A 283 9.42 -6.36 15.27
N ARG A 284 9.04 -5.22 14.68
CA ARG A 284 9.60 -4.70 13.43
C ARG A 284 10.37 -3.40 13.64
N HIS A 285 11.34 -3.18 12.79
CA HIS A 285 12.01 -1.89 12.62
C HIS A 285 12.28 -1.67 11.14
N THR A 286 12.19 -0.44 10.70
CA THR A 286 12.42 -0.06 9.30
C THR A 286 13.58 0.94 9.25
N PRO A 287 14.77 0.53 8.76
CA PRO A 287 15.87 1.46 8.55
C PRO A 287 15.46 2.60 7.62
N LYS A 288 16.07 3.78 7.79
CA LYS A 288 15.78 4.94 6.93
C LYS A 288 15.89 4.65 5.43
N SER A 289 16.85 3.81 5.04
CA SER A 289 17.07 3.41 3.64
C SER A 289 15.95 2.55 3.04
N GLU A 290 15.16 1.89 3.89
CA GLU A 290 14.07 0.98 3.49
C GLU A 290 12.69 1.60 3.64
N GLN A 291 12.61 2.80 4.24
CA GLN A 291 11.38 3.56 4.30
C GLN A 291 10.98 4.08 2.92
N ARG A 292 9.69 4.03 2.60
CA ARG A 292 9.07 4.56 1.40
C ARG A 292 7.99 5.55 1.80
N PHE A 293 7.95 6.70 1.14
CA PHE A 293 6.95 7.72 1.41
C PHE A 293 6.23 8.13 0.13
N MET A 294 4.92 7.97 0.13
CA MET A 294 4.06 8.43 -0.93
C MET A 294 3.15 9.53 -0.41
N MET A 295 3.09 10.64 -1.12
CA MET A 295 2.32 11.83 -0.73
C MET A 295 1.38 12.24 -1.86
N TYR A 296 0.24 12.82 -1.50
CA TYR A 296 -0.71 13.37 -2.45
C TYR A 296 -0.11 14.55 -3.22
N GLY A 297 -0.04 14.44 -4.54
CA GLY A 297 0.67 15.36 -5.44
C GLY A 297 0.19 16.81 -5.37
N PRO A 298 -1.12 17.10 -5.42
CA PRO A 298 -1.63 18.47 -5.30
C PRO A 298 -1.18 19.17 -4.01
N LEU A 299 -1.21 18.47 -2.88
CA LEU A 299 -0.69 19.03 -1.61
C LEU A 299 0.83 19.23 -1.66
N TRP A 300 1.56 18.33 -2.28
CA TRP A 300 3.01 18.44 -2.47
C TRP A 300 3.38 19.66 -3.33
N GLU A 301 2.68 19.87 -4.44
CA GLU A 301 2.94 21.05 -5.29
C GLU A 301 2.61 22.37 -4.59
N GLN A 302 1.55 22.40 -3.76
CA GLN A 302 1.25 23.56 -2.91
C GLN A 302 2.36 23.76 -1.86
N ALA A 303 2.87 22.68 -1.26
CA ALA A 303 3.96 22.74 -0.29
C ALA A 303 5.23 23.31 -0.92
N LYS A 304 5.58 22.91 -2.12
CA LYS A 304 6.71 23.47 -2.88
C LYS A 304 6.57 24.99 -3.10
N ALA A 305 5.36 25.45 -3.44
CA ALA A 305 5.15 26.85 -3.73
C ALA A 305 5.24 27.76 -2.49
N ILE A 306 4.84 27.28 -1.32
CA ILE A 306 4.67 28.09 -0.12
C ILE A 306 5.83 27.95 0.87
N VAL A 307 6.35 26.73 1.07
CA VAL A 307 7.21 26.38 2.21
C VAL A 307 8.63 26.04 1.80
N MET A 308 8.86 25.56 0.57
CA MET A 308 10.18 25.11 0.12
C MET A 308 11.29 26.18 0.20
N PRO A 309 11.05 27.46 -0.03
CA PRO A 309 12.12 28.46 0.11
C PRO A 309 12.66 28.60 1.54
N GLU A 310 11.85 28.26 2.56
CA GLU A 310 12.18 28.54 3.96
C GLU A 310 12.51 27.29 4.80
N ILE A 311 11.86 26.14 4.54
CA ILE A 311 11.90 24.99 5.46
C ILE A 311 12.48 23.73 4.82
N PHE A 312 12.23 23.51 3.54
CA PHE A 312 12.75 22.38 2.79
C PHE A 312 14.11 22.71 2.17
N ASN A 313 15.12 22.90 3.01
CA ASN A 313 16.48 22.81 2.50
C ASN A 313 16.69 21.34 2.07
N ASP A 314 17.06 21.12 0.83
CA ASP A 314 17.18 19.84 0.10
C ASP A 314 17.93 18.73 0.87
N GLN A 315 18.65 19.09 1.92
CA GLN A 315 19.38 18.16 2.79
C GLN A 315 18.50 17.37 3.79
N TYR A 316 17.29 17.83 4.10
CA TYR A 316 16.44 17.22 5.14
C TYR A 316 15.40 16.24 4.59
N LEU A 317 15.08 16.33 3.31
CA LEU A 317 14.22 15.40 2.57
C LEU A 317 14.98 14.76 1.40
N LYS A 318 16.26 14.43 1.57
CA LYS A 318 16.97 13.56 0.63
C LYS A 318 16.42 12.14 0.67
N LEU A 319 15.15 12.04 0.32
CA LEU A 319 14.45 10.82 -0.02
C LEU A 319 14.50 10.59 -1.54
N ASP A 320 15.56 10.99 -2.23
CA ASP A 320 15.70 10.99 -3.70
C ASP A 320 15.28 9.67 -4.40
N LYS A 321 15.23 8.58 -3.66
CA LYS A 321 14.78 7.27 -4.14
C LYS A 321 13.68 6.64 -3.27
N GLN A 322 13.11 7.39 -2.35
CA GLN A 322 12.19 6.90 -1.33
C GLN A 322 10.90 7.71 -1.26
N PHE A 323 10.78 8.76 -2.08
CA PHE A 323 9.63 9.65 -2.16
C PHE A 323 9.00 9.66 -3.54
N GLU A 324 7.68 9.59 -3.57
CA GLU A 324 6.88 9.72 -4.79
C GLU A 324 5.63 10.54 -4.51
N ALA A 325 5.33 11.50 -5.39
CA ALA A 325 4.08 12.23 -5.37
C ALA A 325 3.06 11.53 -6.27
N ILE A 326 1.86 11.30 -5.75
CA ILE A 326 0.76 10.62 -6.45
C ILE A 326 -0.33 11.61 -6.76
N ASP A 327 -0.67 11.77 -8.04
CA ASP A 327 -1.64 12.77 -8.49
C ASP A 327 -3.09 12.46 -8.05
N PHE A 328 -3.43 11.19 -7.90
CA PHE A 328 -4.73 10.73 -7.41
C PHE A 328 -4.60 9.35 -6.75
N TRP A 329 -5.45 9.06 -5.78
CA TRP A 329 -5.41 7.77 -5.07
C TRP A 329 -6.15 6.67 -5.84
N GLN A 330 -7.39 6.88 -6.20
CA GLN A 330 -8.23 5.84 -6.82
C GLN A 330 -8.68 6.19 -8.23
N THR A 331 -9.21 7.39 -8.45
CA THR A 331 -9.78 7.80 -9.73
C THR A 331 -9.35 9.22 -10.05
N PHE A 332 -8.89 9.43 -11.28
CA PHE A 332 -8.64 10.78 -11.78
C PHE A 332 -9.99 11.46 -12.08
N SER A 333 -10.24 12.60 -11.42
CA SER A 333 -11.37 13.47 -11.72
C SER A 333 -10.87 14.89 -11.93
N MET A 334 -11.19 15.50 -13.07
CA MET A 334 -10.84 16.89 -13.35
C MET A 334 -11.80 17.87 -12.68
N ASP A 335 -13.04 17.44 -12.41
CA ASP A 335 -14.10 18.32 -11.89
C ASP A 335 -14.09 18.41 -10.36
N ASP A 336 -13.44 17.48 -9.69
CA ASP A 336 -13.47 17.40 -8.22
C ASP A 336 -12.24 16.63 -7.70
N GLN A 337 -11.23 17.38 -7.27
CA GLN A 337 -10.02 16.78 -6.67
C GLN A 337 -10.30 16.02 -5.37
N GLU A 338 -11.39 16.34 -4.66
CA GLU A 338 -11.79 15.61 -3.46
C GLU A 338 -12.30 14.21 -3.81
N LYS A 339 -12.93 14.02 -4.98
CA LYS A 339 -13.32 12.68 -5.47
C LYS A 339 -12.13 11.80 -5.87
N ALA A 340 -10.94 12.37 -6.07
CA ALA A 340 -9.72 11.59 -6.22
C ALA A 340 -9.32 10.86 -4.94
N GLN A 341 -9.94 11.21 -3.83
CA GLN A 341 -9.78 10.65 -2.49
C GLN A 341 -10.94 9.69 -2.15
N ALA A 342 -11.13 8.69 -2.96
CA ALA A 342 -12.30 7.84 -2.86
C ALA A 342 -12.30 6.93 -1.62
N ASP A 343 -13.50 6.43 -1.30
CA ASP A 343 -13.71 5.41 -0.29
C ASP A 343 -12.88 4.15 -0.56
N LEU A 344 -12.21 3.64 0.45
CA LEU A 344 -11.40 2.43 0.38
C LEU A 344 -12.22 1.24 0.88
N LYS A 345 -12.60 0.35 -0.04
CA LYS A 345 -13.25 -0.91 0.31
C LYS A 345 -12.23 -2.04 0.21
N VAL A 346 -11.90 -2.65 1.35
CA VAL A 346 -10.89 -3.70 1.42
C VAL A 346 -11.43 -4.93 2.13
N THR A 347 -10.83 -6.08 1.87
CA THR A 347 -11.10 -7.31 2.61
C THR A 347 -10.06 -7.45 3.73
N VAL A 348 -10.52 -7.46 4.96
CA VAL A 348 -9.70 -7.69 6.14
C VAL A 348 -9.62 -9.18 6.40
N PRO A 349 -8.43 -9.81 6.46
CA PRO A 349 -8.28 -11.23 6.73
C PRO A 349 -8.87 -11.64 8.08
N GLY A 350 -9.45 -12.82 8.18
CA GLY A 350 -10.14 -13.30 9.37
C GLY A 350 -9.25 -13.30 10.64
N TRP A 351 -7.97 -13.65 10.53
CA TRP A 351 -7.05 -13.57 11.66
C TRP A 351 -6.86 -12.14 12.19
N LEU A 352 -6.81 -11.14 11.29
CA LEU A 352 -6.71 -9.74 11.66
C LEU A 352 -8.04 -9.23 12.24
N GLN A 353 -9.14 -9.70 11.70
CA GLN A 353 -10.48 -9.40 12.22
C GLN A 353 -10.64 -9.94 13.65
N ASN A 354 -10.10 -11.10 13.96
CA ASN A 354 -10.04 -11.64 15.32
C ASN A 354 -9.34 -10.68 16.29
N LEU A 355 -8.21 -10.08 15.87
CA LEU A 355 -7.49 -9.09 16.68
C LEU A 355 -8.28 -7.80 16.83
N ILE A 356 -8.86 -7.28 15.74
CA ILE A 356 -9.64 -6.03 15.73
C ILE A 356 -10.84 -6.13 16.68
N LEU A 357 -11.58 -7.24 16.65
CA LEU A 357 -12.78 -7.46 17.46
C LEU A 357 -12.49 -8.11 18.83
N ASN A 358 -11.26 -8.53 19.08
CA ASN A 358 -10.89 -9.34 20.24
C ASN A 358 -11.77 -10.60 20.40
N THR A 359 -11.93 -11.31 19.30
CA THR A 359 -12.76 -12.53 19.17
C THR A 359 -11.97 -13.65 18.51
N THR A 360 -12.59 -14.82 18.32
CA THR A 360 -12.01 -15.95 17.59
C THR A 360 -12.99 -16.44 16.53
N GLY A 361 -12.45 -17.08 15.48
CA GLY A 361 -13.28 -17.74 14.46
C GLY A 361 -13.90 -16.79 13.43
N GLN A 362 -13.37 -15.57 13.29
CA GLN A 362 -13.83 -14.64 12.25
C GLN A 362 -13.34 -15.07 10.86
N SER A 363 -14.19 -14.85 9.87
CA SER A 363 -13.86 -15.00 8.46
C SER A 363 -13.40 -13.65 7.88
N ASP A 364 -12.88 -13.68 6.66
CA ASP A 364 -12.55 -12.49 5.91
C ASP A 364 -13.78 -11.58 5.77
N THR A 365 -13.63 -10.32 6.11
CA THR A 365 -14.73 -9.36 6.18
C THR A 365 -14.39 -8.10 5.39
N ALA A 366 -15.37 -7.57 4.65
CA ALA A 366 -15.22 -6.30 3.96
C ALA A 366 -15.23 -5.14 4.96
N TYR A 367 -14.24 -4.27 4.86
CA TYR A 367 -14.14 -3.03 5.60
C TYR A 367 -14.23 -1.85 4.63
N LEU A 368 -15.02 -0.84 4.97
CA LEU A 368 -15.16 0.39 4.20
C LEU A 368 -14.59 1.55 5.01
N PHE A 369 -13.51 2.12 4.53
CA PHE A 369 -12.90 3.33 5.08
C PHE A 369 -13.25 4.53 4.20
N LYS A 370 -13.79 5.56 4.82
CA LYS A 370 -14.17 6.83 4.18
C LYS A 370 -13.33 7.97 4.76
N PRO A 371 -12.15 8.21 4.21
CA PRO A 371 -11.31 9.32 4.64
C PRO A 371 -11.85 10.64 4.07
N ASP A 372 -11.83 11.71 4.87
CA ASP A 372 -12.09 13.04 4.34
C ASP A 372 -10.94 13.49 3.44
N TYR A 373 -9.69 13.22 3.85
CA TYR A 373 -8.52 13.55 3.06
C TYR A 373 -7.32 12.68 3.41
N ILE A 374 -6.72 12.01 2.41
CA ILE A 374 -5.48 11.25 2.54
C ILE A 374 -4.31 12.14 2.16
N VAL A 375 -3.40 12.40 3.10
CA VAL A 375 -2.17 13.17 2.87
C VAL A 375 -1.09 12.31 2.24
N GLY A 376 -0.92 11.09 2.74
CA GLY A 376 0.09 10.16 2.25
C GLY A 376 0.27 8.94 3.15
N CYS A 377 1.26 8.14 2.82
CA CYS A 377 1.63 6.98 3.63
C CYS A 377 3.14 6.81 3.71
N LEU A 378 3.62 6.42 4.89
CA LEU A 378 5.00 6.05 5.16
C LEU A 378 5.05 4.56 5.51
N TYR A 379 5.86 3.78 4.81
CA TYR A 379 5.84 2.34 4.96
C TYR A 379 7.21 1.70 4.72
N ASP A 380 7.35 0.48 5.19
CA ASP A 380 8.48 -0.39 4.89
C ASP A 380 8.36 -0.91 3.44
N LYS A 381 9.47 -0.97 2.70
CA LYS A 381 9.49 -1.47 1.31
C LYS A 381 8.79 -2.82 1.14
N ASP A 382 8.86 -3.67 2.19
CA ASP A 382 8.28 -5.02 2.16
C ASP A 382 6.79 -5.04 2.58
N ALA A 383 6.22 -3.90 2.98
CA ALA A 383 4.81 -3.78 3.36
C ALA A 383 3.86 -3.76 2.16
N VAL A 384 4.33 -3.26 1.02
CA VAL A 384 3.57 -3.17 -0.23
C VAL A 384 4.46 -3.60 -1.38
N MET A 385 4.15 -4.72 -1.99
CA MET A 385 4.89 -5.25 -3.13
C MET A 385 3.92 -5.82 -4.16
N THR A 386 4.38 -5.93 -5.40
CA THR A 386 3.67 -6.64 -6.46
C THR A 386 4.48 -7.82 -6.95
N ASP A 387 3.81 -8.86 -7.41
CA ASP A 387 4.45 -10.04 -7.99
C ASP A 387 4.13 -10.11 -9.48
N PHE A 388 5.17 -10.07 -10.30
CA PHE A 388 5.07 -10.28 -11.73
C PHE A 388 5.42 -11.74 -12.03
N GLN A 389 4.40 -12.56 -12.27
CA GLN A 389 4.57 -14.01 -12.33
C GLN A 389 4.99 -14.51 -13.70
N PHE A 390 4.28 -14.10 -14.75
CA PHE A 390 4.54 -14.54 -16.11
C PHE A 390 3.96 -13.59 -17.15
N GLU A 391 4.52 -13.68 -18.35
CA GLU A 391 3.99 -13.11 -19.57
C GLU A 391 4.06 -14.15 -20.67
N THR A 392 2.92 -14.48 -21.28
CA THR A 392 2.85 -15.46 -22.37
C THR A 392 2.02 -14.92 -23.52
N ALA A 393 2.42 -15.23 -24.75
CA ALA A 393 1.67 -14.92 -25.95
C ALA A 393 1.27 -16.20 -26.68
N ARG A 394 0.01 -16.29 -27.09
CA ARG A 394 -0.54 -17.42 -27.85
C ARG A 394 -1.30 -16.91 -29.06
N THR A 395 -1.08 -17.54 -30.19
CA THR A 395 -1.67 -17.16 -31.47
C THR A 395 -2.70 -18.19 -31.92
N THR A 396 -3.84 -17.72 -32.40
CA THR A 396 -4.85 -18.61 -33.01
C THR A 396 -4.45 -18.95 -34.46
N PRO A 397 -4.92 -20.05 -35.02
CA PRO A 397 -4.87 -20.28 -36.47
C PRO A 397 -5.59 -19.18 -37.24
N LEU A 398 -5.25 -19.05 -38.55
CA LEU A 398 -5.92 -18.11 -39.45
C LEU A 398 -7.41 -18.44 -39.56
N GLU A 399 -8.26 -17.46 -39.26
CA GLU A 399 -9.70 -17.58 -39.52
C GLU A 399 -9.97 -17.30 -41.00
N ALA A 400 -10.23 -18.36 -41.78
CA ALA A 400 -10.29 -18.33 -43.24
C ALA A 400 -11.42 -17.47 -43.82
N ARG A 401 -12.52 -17.26 -43.09
CA ARG A 401 -13.66 -16.47 -43.57
C ARG A 401 -13.43 -14.98 -43.51
N LYS A 402 -12.71 -14.51 -42.47
CA LYS A 402 -12.48 -13.08 -42.21
C LYS A 402 -11.03 -12.68 -42.32
N ASN A 403 -10.15 -13.62 -42.65
CA ASN A 403 -8.74 -13.42 -42.93
C ASN A 403 -7.97 -12.68 -41.83
N TYR A 404 -8.15 -13.13 -40.57
CA TYR A 404 -7.47 -12.57 -39.41
C TYR A 404 -6.88 -13.64 -38.48
N ILE A 405 -5.92 -13.21 -37.68
CA ILE A 405 -5.30 -13.98 -36.59
C ILE A 405 -5.36 -13.15 -35.30
N ASN A 406 -5.75 -13.80 -34.21
CA ASN A 406 -5.69 -13.23 -32.87
C ASN A 406 -4.42 -13.69 -32.15
N THR A 407 -3.72 -12.74 -31.53
CA THR A 407 -2.66 -13.03 -30.56
C THR A 407 -3.14 -12.61 -29.19
N TRP A 408 -3.26 -13.59 -28.32
CA TRP A 408 -3.64 -13.42 -26.92
C TRP A 408 -2.38 -13.33 -26.08
N MET A 409 -2.27 -12.25 -25.30
CA MET A 409 -1.19 -12.02 -24.36
C MET A 409 -1.75 -12.14 -22.95
N ASP A 410 -1.20 -13.06 -22.18
CA ASP A 410 -1.58 -13.31 -20.80
C ASP A 410 -0.45 -12.87 -19.87
N PHE A 411 -0.76 -12.11 -18.82
CA PHE A 411 0.20 -11.76 -17.78
C PHE A 411 -0.42 -11.95 -16.40
N GLY A 412 0.35 -12.59 -15.52
CA GLY A 412 -0.01 -12.84 -14.14
C GLY A 412 0.56 -11.75 -13.22
N LEU A 413 -0.30 -11.11 -12.45
CA LEU A 413 0.06 -10.12 -11.45
C LEU A 413 -0.47 -10.55 -10.09
N GLY A 414 0.39 -10.50 -9.06
CA GLY A 414 0.04 -10.76 -7.68
C GLY A 414 0.18 -9.49 -6.84
N ALA A 415 -0.66 -9.36 -5.82
CA ALA A 415 -0.62 -8.25 -4.86
C ALA A 415 -0.16 -8.75 -3.50
N ILE A 416 0.76 -8.03 -2.87
CA ILE A 416 1.26 -8.30 -1.52
C ILE A 416 1.05 -7.06 -0.69
N GLY A 417 0.05 -7.09 0.18
CA GLY A 417 -0.17 -6.09 1.22
C GLY A 417 0.03 -6.72 2.59
N ASP A 418 1.21 -6.57 3.17
CA ASP A 418 1.57 -7.26 4.39
C ASP A 418 1.25 -6.42 5.64
N PRO A 419 0.26 -6.81 6.45
CA PRO A 419 -0.08 -6.09 7.68
C PRO A 419 0.94 -6.27 8.80
N THR A 420 1.87 -7.23 8.67
CA THR A 420 2.92 -7.48 9.68
C THR A 420 4.17 -6.62 9.48
N GLU A 421 4.24 -5.80 8.43
CA GLU A 421 5.29 -4.82 8.24
C GLU A 421 4.80 -3.40 8.57
N ASN A 422 5.74 -2.54 8.95
CA ASN A 422 5.45 -1.18 9.38
C ASN A 422 4.77 -0.37 8.26
N PHE A 423 3.64 0.23 8.59
CA PHE A 423 2.87 1.08 7.69
C PHE A 423 2.10 2.14 8.48
N VAL A 424 2.24 3.39 8.07
CA VAL A 424 1.55 4.53 8.66
C VAL A 424 0.80 5.29 7.57
N LEU A 425 -0.50 5.47 7.77
CA LEU A 425 -1.39 6.26 6.93
C LEU A 425 -1.60 7.63 7.57
N PHE A 426 -1.32 8.70 6.83
CA PHE A 426 -1.59 10.07 7.24
C PHE A 426 -2.88 10.57 6.62
N ILE A 427 -3.82 10.94 7.46
CA ILE A 427 -5.11 11.51 7.04
C ILE A 427 -5.31 12.90 7.65
N MET A 428 -6.21 13.65 7.06
CA MET A 428 -6.80 14.83 7.67
C MET A 428 -8.30 14.60 7.73
N SER A 429 -8.88 14.53 8.90
CA SER A 429 -10.32 14.48 9.05
C SER A 429 -10.89 15.87 9.27
N ASP A 430 -12.08 16.11 8.76
CA ASP A 430 -12.85 17.28 9.11
C ASP A 430 -13.55 17.07 10.46
N ASN A 431 -13.57 15.82 10.95
CA ASN A 431 -14.09 15.41 12.24
C ASN A 431 -12.95 15.10 13.20
N VAL A 432 -12.74 15.92 14.22
CA VAL A 432 -11.75 15.68 15.28
C VAL A 432 -12.33 14.73 16.32
N ILE A 433 -11.58 13.69 16.67
CA ILE A 433 -11.97 12.75 17.74
C ILE A 433 -11.46 13.25 19.08
N GLN A 434 -12.33 13.30 20.07
CA GLN A 434 -12.01 13.61 21.47
C GLN A 434 -12.35 12.41 22.36
N GLU A 435 -11.52 12.17 23.37
CA GLU A 435 -11.79 11.20 24.43
C GLU A 435 -11.79 11.91 25.78
N ASP A 436 -12.93 11.93 26.44
CA ASP A 436 -13.07 12.43 27.81
C ASP A 436 -13.09 11.25 28.78
N SER A 437 -12.42 11.44 29.92
CA SER A 437 -12.31 10.43 30.97
C SER A 437 -12.90 10.95 32.26
N PHE A 438 -13.79 10.16 32.85
CA PHE A 438 -14.42 10.47 34.14
C PHE A 438 -14.29 9.29 35.09
N THR A 439 -14.57 9.51 36.37
CA THR A 439 -14.62 8.47 37.37
C THR A 439 -16.02 8.41 37.99
N GLY A 440 -16.61 7.22 38.00
CA GLY A 440 -17.89 6.98 38.63
C GLY A 440 -17.81 7.16 40.17
N ASP A 441 -18.84 7.70 40.76
CA ASP A 441 -19.00 7.86 42.23
C ASP A 441 -20.14 7.01 42.80
N GLY A 442 -20.80 6.21 41.98
CA GLY A 442 -21.95 5.38 42.33
C GLY A 442 -23.29 6.13 42.42
N THR A 443 -23.29 7.44 42.25
CA THR A 443 -24.49 8.32 42.42
C THR A 443 -24.74 9.21 41.21
N THR A 444 -23.71 9.80 40.66
CA THR A 444 -23.78 10.71 39.52
C THR A 444 -24.06 9.96 38.22
N LYS A 445 -25.10 10.44 37.52
CA LYS A 445 -25.50 9.88 36.22
C LYS A 445 -25.09 10.75 35.04
N LYS A 446 -24.86 12.05 35.27
CA LYS A 446 -24.59 13.04 34.23
C LYS A 446 -23.11 13.44 34.21
N PHE A 447 -22.52 13.45 33.02
CA PHE A 447 -21.15 13.87 32.81
C PHE A 447 -21.09 14.82 31.61
N THR A 448 -20.58 16.02 31.83
CA THR A 448 -20.46 17.07 30.82
C THR A 448 -19.19 16.81 30.00
N LEU A 449 -19.31 16.79 28.69
CA LEU A 449 -18.21 16.59 27.76
C LEU A 449 -17.45 17.90 27.56
N SER A 450 -16.15 17.78 27.28
CA SER A 450 -15.24 18.94 27.21
C SER A 450 -15.39 19.75 25.92
N LYS A 451 -16.00 19.17 24.88
CA LYS A 451 -16.22 19.77 23.56
C LYS A 451 -17.64 19.53 23.09
N ASP A 452 -18.12 20.37 22.16
CA ASP A 452 -19.37 20.12 21.44
C ASP A 452 -19.27 18.82 20.63
N VAL A 453 -20.29 18.00 20.61
CA VAL A 453 -20.32 16.66 20.06
C VAL A 453 -21.14 16.62 18.78
N ASP A 454 -20.53 16.20 17.69
CA ASP A 454 -21.23 15.82 16.47
C ASP A 454 -21.89 14.44 16.61
N SER A 455 -21.09 13.43 16.98
CA SER A 455 -21.58 12.07 17.20
C SER A 455 -20.71 11.30 18.19
N ILE A 456 -21.33 10.37 18.94
CA ILE A 456 -20.61 9.54 19.91
C ILE A 456 -20.13 8.26 19.23
N ILE A 457 -18.83 7.99 19.35
CA ILE A 457 -18.17 6.79 18.79
C ILE A 457 -18.33 5.62 19.76
N SER A 458 -17.97 5.83 21.03
CA SER A 458 -18.05 4.77 22.04
C SER A 458 -18.10 5.31 23.46
N VAL A 459 -18.80 4.62 24.33
CA VAL A 459 -18.81 4.86 25.77
C VAL A 459 -18.44 3.56 26.46
N THR A 460 -17.47 3.63 27.37
CA THR A 460 -17.04 2.48 28.18
C THR A 460 -17.11 2.81 29.65
N VAL A 461 -17.50 1.82 30.44
CA VAL A 461 -17.55 1.91 31.94
C VAL A 461 -16.80 0.69 32.47
N GLY A 462 -15.75 0.94 33.25
CA GLY A 462 -14.88 -0.15 33.74
C GLY A 462 -14.22 -0.97 32.64
N GLY A 463 -13.98 -0.35 31.48
CA GLY A 463 -13.41 -1.03 30.31
C GLY A 463 -14.42 -1.78 29.44
N THR A 464 -15.69 -1.86 29.81
CA THR A 464 -16.76 -2.54 29.06
C THR A 464 -17.58 -1.49 28.30
N ALA A 465 -17.81 -1.72 26.99
CA ALA A 465 -18.66 -0.87 26.17
C ALA A 465 -20.13 -0.91 26.66
N THR A 466 -20.80 0.23 26.67
CA THR A 466 -22.19 0.34 27.08
C THR A 466 -22.98 1.22 26.10
N THR A 467 -24.23 0.87 25.87
CA THR A 467 -25.23 1.66 25.16
C THR A 467 -26.32 2.20 26.09
N ALA A 468 -26.22 1.97 27.40
CA ALA A 468 -27.20 2.37 28.41
C ALA A 468 -27.02 3.83 28.82
N TYR A 469 -27.02 4.74 27.84
CA TYR A 469 -26.91 6.19 28.04
C TYR A 469 -27.76 6.96 27.03
N THR A 470 -27.99 8.23 27.31
CA THR A 470 -28.52 9.24 26.39
C THR A 470 -27.56 10.41 26.30
N TYR A 471 -27.48 11.06 25.15
CA TYR A 471 -26.72 12.28 24.96
C TYR A 471 -27.67 13.42 24.62
N ALA A 472 -27.53 14.55 25.31
CA ALA A 472 -28.22 15.80 25.01
C ALA A 472 -27.45 17.01 25.61
N ASP A 473 -27.42 18.10 24.88
CA ASP A 473 -26.88 19.40 25.31
C ASP A 473 -25.45 19.34 25.89
N GLY A 474 -24.55 18.56 25.29
CA GLY A 474 -23.17 18.45 25.75
C GLY A 474 -22.98 17.51 26.94
N GLU A 475 -24.04 16.82 27.40
CA GLU A 475 -23.98 15.91 28.53
C GLU A 475 -24.33 14.47 28.13
N ILE A 476 -23.58 13.52 28.68
CA ILE A 476 -23.95 12.10 28.71
C ILE A 476 -24.69 11.79 30.00
N THR A 477 -25.88 11.20 29.89
CA THR A 477 -26.67 10.74 31.01
C THR A 477 -26.81 9.22 30.99
N PHE A 478 -26.24 8.55 31.97
CA PHE A 478 -26.34 7.09 32.10
C PHE A 478 -27.70 6.69 32.67
N THR A 479 -28.27 5.59 32.21
CA THR A 479 -29.52 5.00 32.74
C THR A 479 -29.35 4.65 34.23
N ASN A 480 -28.22 4.03 34.59
CA ASN A 480 -27.82 3.77 35.97
C ASN A 480 -26.50 4.47 36.28
N ALA A 481 -26.35 4.97 37.49
CA ALA A 481 -25.10 5.61 37.90
C ALA A 481 -23.92 4.60 37.78
N PRO A 482 -22.81 4.95 37.12
CA PRO A 482 -21.64 4.12 37.08
C PRO A 482 -21.10 3.83 38.50
N ALA A 483 -20.61 2.60 38.70
CA ALA A 483 -20.11 2.14 40.00
C ALA A 483 -19.00 3.06 40.54
N ASN A 484 -18.88 3.12 41.88
CA ASN A 484 -17.80 3.89 42.51
C ASN A 484 -16.42 3.43 42.02
N ALA A 485 -15.56 4.39 41.70
CA ALA A 485 -14.23 4.20 41.11
C ALA A 485 -14.20 3.54 39.72
N ALA A 486 -15.34 3.35 39.04
CA ALA A 486 -15.35 2.87 37.66
C ALA A 486 -14.79 3.95 36.73
N ALA A 487 -13.81 3.58 35.93
CA ALA A 487 -13.29 4.46 34.87
C ALA A 487 -14.33 4.56 33.75
N ILE A 488 -14.74 5.77 33.40
CA ILE A 488 -15.65 6.07 32.30
C ILE A 488 -14.86 6.76 31.22
N LYS A 489 -14.93 6.24 30.00
CA LYS A 489 -14.32 6.88 28.82
C LYS A 489 -15.38 7.08 27.76
N VAL A 490 -15.44 8.31 27.27
CA VAL A 490 -16.37 8.73 26.23
C VAL A 490 -15.54 9.21 25.03
N LYS A 491 -15.69 8.55 23.91
CA LYS A 491 -15.03 8.88 22.67
C LYS A 491 -16.04 9.38 21.67
N TYR A 492 -15.80 10.54 21.10
CA TYR A 492 -16.77 11.20 20.23
C TYR A 492 -16.09 12.07 19.16
N TYR A 493 -16.84 12.37 18.10
CA TYR A 493 -16.47 13.38 17.13
C TYR A 493 -16.85 14.77 17.65
N VAL A 494 -15.91 15.70 17.55
CA VAL A 494 -16.13 17.09 17.94
C VAL A 494 -16.90 17.83 16.85
N ASP A 495 -17.96 18.54 17.20
CA ASP A 495 -18.63 19.48 16.30
C ASP A 495 -17.72 20.71 16.08
N LEU A 496 -17.04 20.74 14.94
CA LEU A 496 -16.17 21.84 14.52
C LEU A 496 -17.02 22.91 13.85
N LYS A 497 -17.49 23.86 14.63
CA LYS A 497 -18.23 25.00 14.07
C LYS A 497 -17.34 25.82 13.16
N PRO A 498 -17.79 26.18 11.92
CA PRO A 498 -17.05 27.11 11.10
C PRO A 498 -16.87 28.44 11.84
N GLU A 499 -15.65 29.04 11.76
CA GLU A 499 -15.45 30.38 12.31
C GLU A 499 -16.50 31.33 11.73
N PRO A 500 -17.12 32.21 12.57
CA PRO A 500 -18.03 33.21 12.06
C PRO A 500 -17.27 34.05 11.04
N SER A 501 -17.78 34.11 9.81
CA SER A 501 -17.27 34.98 8.75
C SER A 501 -17.21 36.43 9.28
N THR A 502 -16.00 36.93 9.49
CA THR A 502 -15.72 38.34 9.80
C THR A 502 -15.99 39.24 8.61
#